data_67698e319c42967c781ba76f0677d448
#
_entry.id   67698e319c42967c781ba76f0677d448
#
_cell.length_a   1.000
_cell.length_b   1.000
_cell.length_c   1.000
_cell.angle_alpha   90.00
_cell.angle_beta   90.00
_cell.angle_gamma   90.00
#
_symmetry.space_group_name_H-M   'P 1'
#
loop_
_entity.id
_entity.type
_entity.pdbx_description
1 polymer ?
#
loop_
_entity_poly.entity_id
_entity_poly.type
_entity_poly.pdbx_seq_one_letter_code
_entity_poly.pdbx_strand_id
1 'polypeptide(L)'
;MQMKPNIFKLFIIFLIVTAVFFYSFQLKNKLNPTGAPPYGESEEEVPSTTPFSKFVNWKRPDGPAKVGIQVGHWKSYELPDELEKLRSSTGTSGGGKYEWEVNLEISKELAKLLETNGITAELLPATVPPEYWADVFISIHADGSLDRSTNGFKIATPWRDWSSKGSKVAEYIESSYGKTTNLPKDPKITRNMKGYYAFSWWKYEHAVHPMTTSLIIETGFLTNPYEQRKLINNPELIARGIAEGLINYLDSENLLMKLSIQK
;
A
#
# COMPACT_ATOMS: atom_id res chain seq x y z
N MET A 1 43.84 -18.86 -47.77
CA MET A 1 43.01 -17.66 -47.46
C MET A 1 43.49 -17.13 -46.11
N GLN A 2 44.37 -16.13 -46.12
CA GLN A 2 44.93 -15.56 -44.87
C GLN A 2 43.94 -14.55 -44.26
N MET A 3 43.44 -14.86 -43.08
CA MET A 3 42.60 -13.94 -42.31
C MET A 3 43.37 -12.67 -41.96
N LYS A 4 42.75 -11.49 -42.17
CA LYS A 4 43.36 -10.18 -41.82
C LYS A 4 43.58 -10.15 -40.28
N PRO A 5 44.74 -9.63 -39.82
CA PRO A 5 45.17 -9.69 -38.41
C PRO A 5 44.16 -9.07 -37.42
N ASN A 6 43.32 -8.13 -37.87
CA ASN A 6 42.30 -7.52 -37.01
C ASN A 6 41.07 -8.45 -36.76
N ILE A 7 40.74 -9.33 -37.68
CA ILE A 7 39.64 -10.31 -37.53
C ILE A 7 40.08 -11.39 -36.53
N PHE A 8 41.34 -11.81 -36.59
CA PHE A 8 41.88 -12.80 -35.66
C PHE A 8 41.91 -12.25 -34.19
N LYS A 9 42.25 -10.99 -33.99
CA LYS A 9 42.20 -10.36 -32.66
C LYS A 9 40.78 -10.25 -32.12
N LEU A 10 39.80 -9.87 -32.95
CA LEU A 10 38.39 -9.82 -32.58
C LEU A 10 37.84 -11.20 -32.20
N PHE A 11 38.27 -12.23 -32.92
CA PHE A 11 37.84 -13.61 -32.62
C PHE A 11 38.40 -14.15 -31.30
N ILE A 12 39.67 -13.80 -30.98
CA ILE A 12 40.27 -14.16 -29.69
C ILE A 12 39.56 -13.39 -28.54
N ILE A 13 39.24 -12.11 -28.70
CA ILE A 13 38.56 -11.31 -27.68
C ILE A 13 37.15 -11.89 -27.46
N PHE A 14 36.44 -12.28 -28.51
CA PHE A 14 35.13 -12.93 -28.41
C PHE A 14 35.18 -14.27 -27.64
N LEU A 15 36.19 -15.11 -27.91
CA LEU A 15 36.40 -16.38 -27.20
C LEU A 15 36.71 -16.16 -25.71
N ILE A 16 37.52 -15.14 -25.39
CA ILE A 16 37.83 -14.82 -23.98
C ILE A 16 36.56 -14.35 -23.24
N VAL A 17 35.78 -13.45 -23.85
CA VAL A 17 34.53 -12.94 -23.24
C VAL A 17 33.51 -14.07 -23.02
N THR A 18 33.35 -14.96 -24.00
CA THR A 18 32.44 -16.11 -23.84
C THR A 18 32.93 -17.12 -22.78
N ALA A 19 34.24 -17.35 -22.69
CA ALA A 19 34.82 -18.21 -21.66
C ALA A 19 34.67 -17.63 -20.25
N VAL A 20 34.86 -16.29 -20.08
CA VAL A 20 34.64 -15.62 -18.80
C VAL A 20 33.17 -15.64 -18.42
N PHE A 21 32.27 -15.44 -19.37
CA PHE A 21 30.83 -15.52 -19.11
C PHE A 21 30.39 -16.91 -18.70
N PHE A 22 30.91 -17.94 -19.39
CA PHE A 22 30.61 -19.33 -19.06
C PHE A 22 31.20 -19.76 -17.72
N TYR A 23 32.42 -19.30 -17.39
CA TYR A 23 33.04 -19.56 -16.09
C TYR A 23 32.29 -18.84 -14.95
N SER A 24 31.87 -17.60 -15.15
CA SER A 24 31.04 -16.86 -14.18
C SER A 24 29.67 -17.53 -13.98
N PHE A 25 29.07 -18.08 -15.04
CA PHE A 25 27.82 -18.83 -14.95
C PHE A 25 27.99 -20.13 -14.19
N GLN A 26 29.08 -20.86 -14.43
CA GLN A 26 29.42 -22.08 -13.68
C GLN A 26 29.74 -21.83 -12.21
N LEU A 27 30.41 -20.70 -11.89
CA LEU A 27 30.65 -20.26 -10.51
C LEU A 27 29.33 -19.93 -9.78
N LYS A 28 28.40 -19.25 -10.46
CA LYS A 28 27.07 -18.94 -9.92
C LYS A 28 26.28 -20.21 -9.61
N ASN A 29 26.37 -21.20 -10.47
CA ASN A 29 25.71 -22.51 -10.25
C ASN A 29 26.38 -23.37 -9.18
N LYS A 30 27.71 -23.18 -8.93
CA LYS A 30 28.42 -23.82 -7.82
C LYS A 30 28.16 -23.18 -6.46
N LEU A 31 27.83 -21.86 -6.44
CA LEU A 31 27.51 -21.10 -5.24
C LEU A 31 26.04 -21.17 -4.83
N ASN A 32 25.19 -21.74 -5.69
CA ASN A 32 23.81 -22.13 -5.38
C ASN A 32 23.63 -23.62 -5.63
N PRO A 33 24.03 -24.49 -4.71
CA PRO A 33 23.69 -25.89 -4.83
C PRO A 33 22.19 -26.05 -4.54
N THR A 34 21.38 -26.23 -5.58
CA THR A 34 20.07 -26.85 -5.49
C THR A 34 20.26 -28.34 -5.24
N GLY A 35 20.71 -28.68 -4.06
CA GLY A 35 20.84 -30.03 -3.57
C GLY A 35 20.46 -30.01 -2.10
N ALA A 36 19.27 -30.53 -1.77
CA ALA A 36 18.94 -30.82 -0.40
C ALA A 36 20.01 -31.77 0.17
N PRO A 37 20.49 -31.57 1.40
CA PRO A 37 21.38 -32.53 2.05
C PRO A 37 20.67 -33.87 2.23
N PRO A 38 21.39 -35.00 2.22
CA PRO A 38 20.81 -36.32 2.46
C PRO A 38 20.23 -36.34 3.87
N TYR A 39 19.00 -36.79 3.97
CA TYR A 39 18.27 -37.01 5.20
C TYR A 39 19.07 -37.94 6.11
N GLY A 40 19.54 -37.43 7.24
CA GLY A 40 19.84 -38.16 8.45
C GLY A 40 18.72 -37.92 9.43
N GLU A 41 18.02 -38.99 9.79
CA GLU A 41 16.95 -38.96 10.80
C GLU A 41 17.51 -38.50 12.14
N SER A 42 17.15 -37.30 12.55
CA SER A 42 16.96 -36.91 13.94
C SER A 42 15.72 -36.00 13.94
N GLU A 43 14.63 -36.54 14.49
CA GLU A 43 13.41 -35.79 14.80
C GLU A 43 13.73 -34.76 15.89
N GLU A 44 14.39 -33.67 15.54
CA GLU A 44 14.25 -32.41 16.23
C GLU A 44 13.12 -31.67 15.53
N GLU A 45 11.97 -31.57 16.17
CA GLU A 45 10.89 -30.67 15.81
C GLU A 45 11.47 -29.26 15.69
N VAL A 46 11.86 -28.86 14.48
CA VAL A 46 12.11 -27.47 14.16
C VAL A 46 10.76 -26.78 14.28
N PRO A 47 10.56 -25.84 15.24
CA PRO A 47 9.30 -25.11 15.30
C PRO A 47 9.16 -24.31 14.02
N SER A 48 8.39 -24.82 13.08
CA SER A 48 8.01 -24.13 11.84
C SER A 48 6.98 -23.04 12.17
N THR A 49 7.33 -22.12 13.05
CA THR A 49 6.51 -20.94 13.33
C THR A 49 6.93 -19.82 12.40
N THR A 50 6.40 -19.84 11.17
CA THR A 50 6.40 -18.61 10.40
C THR A 50 5.69 -17.53 11.22
N PRO A 51 6.09 -16.28 11.19
CA PRO A 51 5.41 -15.20 11.93
C PRO A 51 3.90 -15.17 11.73
N PHE A 52 3.43 -15.71 10.61
CA PHE A 52 2.01 -15.81 10.27
C PHE A 52 1.27 -16.99 10.92
N SER A 53 1.97 -18.02 11.41
CA SER A 53 1.31 -19.21 11.98
C SER A 53 0.37 -18.89 13.15
N LYS A 54 0.66 -17.85 13.92
CA LYS A 54 -0.20 -17.37 15.02
C LYS A 54 -1.58 -16.85 14.56
N PHE A 55 -1.76 -16.59 13.26
CA PHE A 55 -3.00 -16.07 12.70
C PHE A 55 -3.83 -17.10 11.91
N VAL A 56 -3.37 -18.33 11.79
CA VAL A 56 -4.06 -19.39 11.02
C VAL A 56 -5.49 -19.63 11.50
N ASN A 57 -5.73 -19.52 12.81
CA ASN A 57 -7.05 -19.68 13.42
C ASN A 57 -7.75 -18.33 13.73
N TRP A 58 -7.21 -17.23 13.19
CA TRP A 58 -7.80 -15.93 13.42
C TRP A 58 -9.20 -15.83 12.79
N LYS A 59 -10.14 -15.26 13.53
CA LYS A 59 -11.50 -15.02 13.06
C LYS A 59 -11.78 -13.53 13.15
N ARG A 60 -12.49 -13.03 12.14
CA ARG A 60 -13.01 -11.67 12.17
C ARG A 60 -13.86 -11.47 13.44
N PRO A 61 -13.63 -10.41 14.22
CA PRO A 61 -14.50 -10.05 15.34
C PRO A 61 -15.94 -9.81 14.86
N ASP A 62 -16.92 -10.21 15.67
CA ASP A 62 -18.33 -9.93 15.39
C ASP A 62 -18.61 -8.43 15.49
N GLY A 63 -19.56 -7.96 14.70
CA GLY A 63 -19.98 -6.56 14.71
C GLY A 63 -20.13 -5.96 13.31
N PRO A 64 -20.49 -4.66 13.24
CA PRO A 64 -20.60 -3.93 11.98
C PRO A 64 -19.26 -3.91 11.24
N ALA A 65 -19.31 -3.65 9.94
CA ALA A 65 -18.12 -3.41 9.16
C ALA A 65 -17.32 -2.25 9.77
N LYS A 66 -15.98 -2.40 9.84
CA LYS A 66 -15.08 -1.42 10.43
C LYS A 66 -14.05 -0.96 9.42
N VAL A 67 -13.90 0.36 9.28
CA VAL A 67 -12.89 0.99 8.42
C VAL A 67 -11.99 1.89 9.27
N GLY A 68 -10.70 1.61 9.25
CA GLY A 68 -9.67 2.49 9.79
C GLY A 68 -9.21 3.49 8.73
N ILE A 69 -9.36 4.77 8.99
CA ILE A 69 -8.99 5.86 8.10
C ILE A 69 -7.78 6.57 8.69
N GLN A 70 -6.59 6.26 8.18
CA GLN A 70 -5.40 6.96 8.61
C GLN A 70 -5.23 8.25 7.82
N VAL A 71 -5.07 9.34 8.55
CA VAL A 71 -4.79 10.66 7.98
C VAL A 71 -3.29 10.79 7.78
N GLY A 72 -2.83 10.78 6.54
CA GLY A 72 -1.42 10.90 6.21
C GLY A 72 -0.79 12.15 6.79
N HIS A 73 0.36 12.01 7.42
CA HIS A 73 1.18 13.06 8.06
C HIS A 73 0.53 13.77 9.27
N TRP A 74 -0.74 13.49 9.60
CA TRP A 74 -1.38 14.12 10.75
C TRP A 74 -0.74 13.66 12.05
N LYS A 75 -0.27 14.62 12.86
CA LYS A 75 0.45 14.36 14.11
C LYS A 75 1.71 13.50 13.96
N SER A 76 2.40 13.62 12.82
CA SER A 76 3.64 12.86 12.58
C SER A 76 4.70 13.06 13.66
N TYR A 77 4.72 14.23 14.31
CA TYR A 77 5.64 14.54 15.41
C TYR A 77 5.40 13.68 16.65
N GLU A 78 4.23 13.03 16.79
CA GLU A 78 3.88 12.10 17.89
C GLU A 78 4.25 10.64 17.57
N LEU A 79 4.88 10.36 16.43
CA LEU A 79 5.28 9.00 16.04
C LEU A 79 6.23 8.38 17.07
N PRO A 80 6.12 7.07 17.35
CA PRO A 80 6.99 6.35 18.28
C PRO A 80 8.44 6.29 17.79
N ASP A 81 9.37 5.89 18.66
CA ASP A 81 10.80 5.88 18.37
C ASP A 81 11.17 4.99 17.18
N GLU A 82 10.48 3.88 17.00
CA GLU A 82 10.70 3.00 15.84
C GLU A 82 10.43 3.69 14.47
N LEU A 83 9.67 4.80 14.49
CA LEU A 83 9.30 5.60 13.33
C LEU A 83 9.86 7.04 13.41
N GLU A 84 10.84 7.31 14.28
CA GLU A 84 11.38 8.65 14.54
C GLU A 84 11.76 9.42 13.28
N LYS A 85 12.29 8.72 12.25
CA LYS A 85 12.70 9.31 10.96
C LYS A 85 11.55 9.97 10.20
N LEU A 86 10.30 9.61 10.52
CA LEU A 86 9.11 10.16 9.90
C LEU A 86 8.51 11.34 10.69
N ARG A 87 8.99 11.64 11.89
CA ARG A 87 8.45 12.71 12.76
C ARG A 87 8.47 14.09 12.12
N SER A 88 9.46 14.38 11.29
CA SER A 88 9.59 15.64 10.56
C SER A 88 8.81 15.68 9.23
N SER A 89 8.15 14.59 8.85
CA SER A 89 7.44 14.48 7.59
C SER A 89 6.06 15.12 7.68
N THR A 90 5.93 16.34 7.16
CA THR A 90 4.64 17.04 7.06
C THR A 90 3.91 16.77 5.74
N GLY A 91 4.49 15.94 4.88
CA GLY A 91 4.02 15.72 3.52
C GLY A 91 4.32 16.89 2.58
N THR A 92 3.66 16.93 1.47
CA THR A 92 3.74 18.03 0.51
C THR A 92 2.92 19.25 0.98
N SER A 93 2.94 20.32 0.21
CA SER A 93 2.11 21.50 0.46
C SER A 93 1.64 22.13 -0.84
N GLY A 94 0.50 22.78 -0.80
CA GLY A 94 -0.06 23.51 -1.94
C GLY A 94 -1.28 24.32 -1.54
N GLY A 95 -1.52 25.43 -2.24
CA GLY A 95 -2.68 26.30 -1.97
C GLY A 95 -2.72 26.90 -0.56
N GLY A 96 -1.57 27.07 0.07
CA GLY A 96 -1.48 27.59 1.44
C GLY A 96 -1.80 26.57 2.53
N LYS A 97 -1.92 25.28 2.19
CA LYS A 97 -2.18 24.19 3.13
C LYS A 97 -1.06 23.14 3.08
N TYR A 98 -0.81 22.51 4.22
CA TYR A 98 -0.04 21.28 4.30
C TYR A 98 -0.88 20.08 3.89
N GLU A 99 -0.25 19.03 3.43
CA GLU A 99 -0.91 17.80 3.01
C GLU A 99 -1.80 17.21 4.11
N TRP A 100 -1.30 17.13 5.35
CA TRP A 100 -2.08 16.59 6.46
C TRP A 100 -3.39 17.34 6.75
N GLU A 101 -3.44 18.66 6.48
CA GLU A 101 -4.66 19.46 6.66
C GLU A 101 -5.72 19.07 5.63
N VAL A 102 -5.29 18.87 4.38
CA VAL A 102 -6.19 18.44 3.28
C VAL A 102 -6.66 17.00 3.53
N ASN A 103 -5.74 16.11 3.88
CA ASN A 103 -6.06 14.72 4.20
C ASN A 103 -7.04 14.61 5.36
N LEU A 104 -6.91 15.45 6.39
CA LEU A 104 -7.79 15.45 7.56
C LEU A 104 -9.23 15.84 7.18
N GLU A 105 -9.42 16.87 6.36
CA GLU A 105 -10.76 17.29 5.93
C GLU A 105 -11.42 16.20 5.05
N ILE A 106 -10.69 15.61 4.11
CA ILE A 106 -11.18 14.48 3.30
C ILE A 106 -11.56 13.30 4.20
N SER A 107 -10.72 12.96 5.17
CA SER A 107 -10.93 11.82 6.08
C SER A 107 -12.14 12.00 6.99
N LYS A 108 -12.40 13.23 7.48
CA LYS A 108 -13.61 13.55 8.26
C LYS A 108 -14.88 13.35 7.45
N GLU A 109 -14.91 13.85 6.21
CA GLU A 109 -16.06 13.65 5.33
C GLU A 109 -16.23 12.17 4.96
N LEU A 110 -15.13 11.43 4.76
CA LEU A 110 -15.17 9.99 4.52
C LEU A 110 -15.77 9.24 5.71
N ALA A 111 -15.33 9.52 6.93
CA ALA A 111 -15.84 8.90 8.14
C ALA A 111 -17.36 9.11 8.27
N LYS A 112 -17.83 10.34 8.12
CA LYS A 112 -19.25 10.71 8.16
C LYS A 112 -20.09 9.94 7.11
N LEU A 113 -19.57 9.81 5.87
CA LEU A 113 -20.26 9.06 4.82
C LEU A 113 -20.35 7.56 5.15
N LEU A 114 -19.30 6.97 5.70
CA LEU A 114 -19.28 5.56 6.10
C LEU A 114 -20.24 5.31 7.28
N GLU A 115 -20.21 6.15 8.32
CA GLU A 115 -21.07 6.06 9.49
C GLU A 115 -22.57 6.15 9.11
N THR A 116 -22.92 7.04 8.15
CA THR A 116 -24.29 7.14 7.62
C THR A 116 -24.76 5.83 6.96
N ASN A 117 -23.82 4.99 6.52
CA ASN A 117 -24.10 3.68 5.93
C ASN A 117 -23.94 2.51 6.92
N GLY A 118 -23.89 2.78 8.23
CA GLY A 118 -23.80 1.76 9.29
C GLY A 118 -22.43 1.10 9.42
N ILE A 119 -21.40 1.73 8.89
CA ILE A 119 -20.00 1.27 8.96
C ILE A 119 -19.30 2.02 10.10
N THR A 120 -18.62 1.32 10.99
CA THR A 120 -17.80 1.94 12.01
C THR A 120 -16.55 2.54 11.34
N ALA A 121 -16.36 3.86 11.43
CA ALA A 121 -15.23 4.56 10.88
C ALA A 121 -14.35 5.13 12.00
N GLU A 122 -13.06 4.82 11.99
CA GLU A 122 -12.11 5.31 12.98
C GLU A 122 -11.05 6.18 12.32
N LEU A 123 -10.97 7.46 12.71
CA LEU A 123 -9.90 8.35 12.28
C LEU A 123 -8.62 8.09 13.09
N LEU A 124 -7.55 7.78 12.39
CA LEU A 124 -6.24 7.49 12.97
C LEU A 124 -5.24 8.58 12.57
N PRO A 125 -4.38 9.03 13.51
CA PRO A 125 -3.24 9.87 13.17
C PRO A 125 -2.19 9.06 12.39
N ALA A 126 -1.04 9.68 12.10
CA ALA A 126 0.10 8.96 11.52
C ALA A 126 0.50 7.74 12.36
N THR A 127 0.40 7.79 13.70
CA THR A 127 0.63 6.63 14.55
C THR A 127 -0.57 5.69 14.51
N VAL A 128 -0.35 4.48 14.00
CA VAL A 128 -1.35 3.39 14.06
C VAL A 128 -1.22 2.71 15.43
N PRO A 129 -2.31 2.43 16.15
CA PRO A 129 -2.22 1.64 17.38
C PRO A 129 -1.62 0.24 17.12
N PRO A 130 -0.88 -0.34 18.07
CA PRO A 130 -0.35 -1.69 17.94
C PRO A 130 -1.45 -2.71 17.60
N GLU A 131 -1.13 -3.63 16.70
CA GLU A 131 -2.04 -4.70 16.26
C GLU A 131 -3.43 -4.20 15.81
N TYR A 132 -3.50 -2.97 15.31
CA TYR A 132 -4.77 -2.36 14.87
C TYR A 132 -5.46 -3.20 13.82
N TRP A 133 -6.69 -3.60 14.11
CA TRP A 133 -7.51 -4.36 13.17
C TRP A 133 -8.75 -3.57 12.71
N ALA A 134 -9.05 -3.70 11.41
CA ALA A 134 -10.28 -3.28 10.76
C ALA A 134 -10.56 -4.20 9.55
N ASP A 135 -11.79 -4.20 9.02
CA ASP A 135 -12.08 -4.90 7.75
C ASP A 135 -11.30 -4.29 6.60
N VAL A 136 -11.20 -2.96 6.58
CA VAL A 136 -10.35 -2.20 5.67
C VAL A 136 -9.60 -1.12 6.43
N PHE A 137 -8.32 -1.00 6.16
CA PHE A 137 -7.49 0.14 6.56
C PHE A 137 -7.10 0.91 5.31
N ILE A 138 -7.42 2.20 5.29
CA ILE A 138 -7.06 3.10 4.20
C ILE A 138 -6.26 4.29 4.72
N SER A 139 -5.06 4.51 4.16
CA SER A 139 -4.27 5.72 4.43
C SER A 139 -4.54 6.76 3.35
N ILE A 140 -4.99 7.95 3.77
CA ILE A 140 -5.35 9.06 2.89
C ILE A 140 -4.17 10.01 2.76
N HIS A 141 -3.69 10.19 1.54
CA HIS A 141 -2.59 11.07 1.17
C HIS A 141 -2.92 11.96 -0.03
N ALA A 142 -2.10 12.95 -0.29
CA ALA A 142 -2.10 13.77 -1.51
C ALA A 142 -0.66 13.97 -1.98
N ASP A 143 -0.39 13.59 -3.23
CA ASP A 143 0.97 13.57 -3.78
C ASP A 143 1.51 14.97 -4.09
N GLY A 144 2.82 15.04 -4.25
CA GLY A 144 3.53 16.23 -4.69
C GLY A 144 4.55 15.94 -5.79
N SER A 145 4.69 16.87 -6.71
CA SER A 145 5.69 16.83 -7.78
C SER A 145 6.31 18.21 -8.00
N LEU A 146 7.61 18.22 -8.35
CA LEU A 146 8.27 19.45 -8.84
C LEU A 146 7.69 19.89 -10.19
N ASP A 147 7.28 18.93 -11.02
CA ASP A 147 6.52 19.20 -12.24
C ASP A 147 5.04 19.37 -11.86
N ARG A 148 4.58 20.60 -11.86
CA ARG A 148 3.20 20.99 -11.52
C ARG A 148 2.16 20.55 -12.55
N SER A 149 2.57 20.01 -13.69
CA SER A 149 1.67 19.40 -14.68
C SER A 149 1.35 17.94 -14.35
N THR A 150 2.13 17.30 -13.47
CA THR A 150 1.85 15.93 -12.98
C THR A 150 0.48 15.89 -12.31
N ASN A 151 -0.32 14.88 -12.66
CA ASN A 151 -1.72 14.78 -12.23
C ASN A 151 -2.15 13.32 -12.07
N GLY A 152 -3.29 13.14 -11.38
CA GLY A 152 -3.94 11.86 -11.24
C GLY A 152 -3.86 11.28 -9.84
N PHE A 153 -4.82 10.41 -9.52
CA PHE A 153 -4.84 9.64 -8.29
C PHE A 153 -4.19 8.27 -8.48
N LYS A 154 -3.76 7.66 -7.39
CA LYS A 154 -3.24 6.29 -7.41
C LYS A 154 -3.49 5.58 -6.10
N ILE A 155 -3.64 4.26 -6.17
CA ILE A 155 -3.87 3.40 -5.01
C ILE A 155 -2.81 2.30 -5.01
N ALA A 156 -2.28 2.01 -3.84
CA ALA A 156 -1.37 0.88 -3.66
C ALA A 156 -1.80 -0.01 -2.50
N THR A 157 -1.60 -1.29 -2.69
CA THR A 157 -1.73 -2.33 -1.67
C THR A 157 -0.35 -2.78 -1.21
N PRO A 158 -0.20 -3.41 -0.04
CA PRO A 158 1.06 -3.92 0.46
C PRO A 158 1.77 -4.86 -0.52
N TRP A 159 3.11 -4.90 -0.50
CA TRP A 159 3.87 -5.94 -1.20
C TRP A 159 3.44 -7.36 -0.79
N ARG A 160 3.07 -7.52 0.48
CA ARG A 160 2.57 -8.76 1.06
C ARG A 160 1.19 -8.49 1.62
N ASP A 161 0.19 -8.72 0.80
CA ASP A 161 -1.22 -8.64 1.20
C ASP A 161 -1.66 -10.00 1.77
N TRP A 162 -1.59 -10.11 3.09
CA TRP A 162 -1.99 -11.32 3.80
C TRP A 162 -3.50 -11.54 3.82
N SER A 163 -4.28 -10.47 3.66
CA SER A 163 -5.73 -10.55 3.52
C SER A 163 -6.15 -11.16 2.18
N SER A 164 -5.28 -11.09 1.18
CA SER A 164 -5.53 -11.46 -0.23
C SER A 164 -6.70 -10.69 -0.88
N LYS A 165 -7.15 -9.59 -0.27
CA LYS A 165 -8.31 -8.80 -0.70
C LYS A 165 -7.98 -7.38 -1.14
N GLY A 166 -6.73 -6.95 -0.96
CA GLY A 166 -6.30 -5.57 -1.25
C GLY A 166 -6.54 -5.17 -2.70
N SER A 167 -6.22 -6.02 -3.67
CA SER A 167 -6.48 -5.72 -5.08
C SER A 167 -7.97 -5.53 -5.36
N LYS A 168 -8.83 -6.36 -4.75
CA LYS A 168 -10.27 -6.26 -4.94
C LYS A 168 -10.80 -4.91 -4.42
N VAL A 169 -10.46 -4.53 -3.18
CA VAL A 169 -10.92 -3.24 -2.63
C VAL A 169 -10.35 -2.06 -3.40
N ALA A 170 -9.09 -2.14 -3.88
CA ALA A 170 -8.48 -1.10 -4.71
C ALA A 170 -9.27 -0.89 -6.02
N GLU A 171 -9.67 -1.96 -6.71
CA GLU A 171 -10.48 -1.88 -7.95
C GLU A 171 -11.83 -1.20 -7.71
N TYR A 172 -12.53 -1.52 -6.62
CA TYR A 172 -13.78 -0.85 -6.26
C TYR A 172 -13.60 0.65 -6.06
N ILE A 173 -12.55 1.04 -5.31
CA ILE A 173 -12.27 2.46 -5.06
C ILE A 173 -11.79 3.15 -6.35
N GLU A 174 -10.91 2.57 -7.14
CA GLU A 174 -10.43 3.15 -8.39
C GLU A 174 -11.58 3.45 -9.34
N SER A 175 -12.54 2.51 -9.47
CA SER A 175 -13.70 2.66 -10.33
C SER A 175 -14.61 3.81 -9.89
N SER A 176 -14.99 3.85 -8.61
CA SER A 176 -15.85 4.90 -8.07
C SER A 176 -15.15 6.25 -8.01
N TYR A 177 -13.92 6.28 -7.53
CA TYR A 177 -13.13 7.50 -7.36
C TYR A 177 -12.89 8.23 -8.69
N GLY A 178 -12.42 7.52 -9.70
CA GLY A 178 -12.22 8.08 -11.04
C GLY A 178 -13.51 8.64 -11.63
N LYS A 179 -14.63 7.92 -11.48
CA LYS A 179 -15.94 8.34 -11.98
C LYS A 179 -16.46 9.58 -11.22
N THR A 180 -16.37 9.59 -9.90
CA THR A 180 -16.93 10.66 -9.05
C THR A 180 -16.08 11.92 -9.13
N THR A 181 -14.76 11.81 -9.12
CA THR A 181 -13.86 12.96 -9.12
C THR A 181 -13.49 13.45 -10.51
N ASN A 182 -13.66 12.64 -11.54
CA ASN A 182 -13.17 12.89 -12.90
C ASN A 182 -11.66 13.18 -12.94
N LEU A 183 -10.89 12.59 -12.00
CA LEU A 183 -9.43 12.61 -12.02
C LEU A 183 -8.90 11.40 -12.78
N PRO A 184 -7.84 11.54 -13.57
CA PRO A 184 -7.21 10.39 -14.23
C PRO A 184 -6.49 9.50 -13.22
N LYS A 185 -6.34 8.21 -13.55
CA LYS A 185 -5.48 7.32 -12.78
C LYS A 185 -4.01 7.57 -13.13
N ASP A 186 -3.17 7.79 -12.12
CA ASP A 186 -1.71 7.77 -12.28
C ASP A 186 -1.20 6.32 -12.13
N PRO A 187 -0.62 5.72 -13.18
CA PRO A 187 -0.11 4.35 -13.10
C PRO A 187 1.20 4.20 -12.31
N LYS A 188 1.82 5.30 -11.89
CA LYS A 188 3.14 5.32 -11.25
C LYS A 188 3.06 5.02 -9.75
N ILE A 189 2.82 3.76 -9.38
CA ILE A 189 2.86 3.32 -7.99
C ILE A 189 4.31 3.25 -7.50
N THR A 190 4.61 3.95 -6.41
CA THR A 190 5.96 3.98 -5.84
C THR A 190 6.24 2.79 -4.93
N ARG A 191 7.54 2.48 -4.74
CA ARG A 191 7.95 1.45 -3.77
C ARG A 191 7.56 1.82 -2.34
N ASN A 192 7.58 3.13 -2.00
CA ASN A 192 7.22 3.62 -0.68
C ASN A 192 5.74 3.40 -0.36
N MET A 193 4.85 3.56 -1.34
CA MET A 193 3.44 3.25 -1.15
C MET A 193 3.22 1.78 -0.83
N LYS A 194 3.84 0.86 -1.60
CA LYS A 194 3.73 -0.59 -1.36
C LYS A 194 4.43 -1.05 -0.08
N GLY A 195 5.48 -0.36 0.31
CA GLY A 195 6.26 -0.61 1.53
C GLY A 195 5.90 0.34 2.68
N TYR A 196 4.70 0.90 2.68
CA TYR A 196 4.26 1.83 3.71
C TYR A 196 4.40 1.22 5.11
N TYR A 197 4.91 2.00 6.07
CA TYR A 197 5.27 1.46 7.40
C TYR A 197 4.09 0.76 8.09
N ALA A 198 2.88 1.33 7.97
CA ALA A 198 1.69 0.78 8.60
C ALA A 198 1.32 -0.63 8.09
N PHE A 199 1.83 -1.05 6.93
CA PHE A 199 1.61 -2.40 6.39
C PHE A 199 2.62 -3.44 6.90
N SER A 200 3.69 -3.00 7.58
CA SER A 200 4.85 -3.83 7.91
C SER A 200 4.78 -4.37 9.34
N TRP A 201 3.69 -5.04 9.70
CA TRP A 201 3.42 -5.62 11.02
C TRP A 201 4.53 -6.55 11.56
N TRP A 202 5.33 -7.12 10.68
CA TRP A 202 6.48 -7.95 11.07
C TRP A 202 7.71 -7.13 11.46
N LYS A 203 7.69 -5.82 11.25
CA LYS A 203 8.81 -4.92 11.44
C LYS A 203 8.53 -3.86 12.49
N TYR A 204 7.29 -3.37 12.56
CA TYR A 204 6.89 -2.28 13.43
C TYR A 204 5.74 -2.73 14.33
N GLU A 205 5.79 -2.33 15.57
CA GLU A 205 4.71 -2.53 16.54
C GLU A 205 3.46 -1.71 16.14
N HIS A 206 3.70 -0.46 15.72
CA HIS A 206 2.66 0.47 15.29
C HIS A 206 2.31 0.26 13.80
N ALA A 207 1.81 -0.91 13.50
CA ALA A 207 1.34 -1.32 12.19
C ALA A 207 -0.01 -2.04 12.29
N VAL A 208 -0.70 -2.17 11.17
CA VAL A 208 -1.98 -2.86 11.13
C VAL A 208 -1.82 -4.37 11.27
N HIS A 209 -2.82 -5.00 11.86
CA HIS A 209 -2.90 -6.45 11.96
C HIS A 209 -2.86 -7.11 10.57
N PRO A 210 -2.15 -8.21 10.36
CA PRO A 210 -1.96 -8.82 9.02
C PRO A 210 -3.27 -9.26 8.34
N MET A 211 -4.33 -9.53 9.11
CA MET A 211 -5.64 -9.90 8.56
C MET A 211 -6.49 -8.68 8.17
N THR A 212 -5.98 -7.46 8.33
CA THR A 212 -6.62 -6.24 7.87
C THR A 212 -6.34 -6.03 6.37
N THR A 213 -7.39 -5.84 5.58
CA THR A 213 -7.24 -5.46 4.17
C THR A 213 -6.76 -4.02 4.09
N SER A 214 -5.53 -3.80 3.60
CA SER A 214 -4.86 -2.50 3.73
C SER A 214 -4.52 -1.88 2.39
N LEU A 215 -4.67 -0.57 2.30
CA LEU A 215 -4.29 0.22 1.12
C LEU A 215 -3.93 1.67 1.48
N ILE A 216 -3.24 2.33 0.57
CA ILE A 216 -2.92 3.75 0.60
C ILE A 216 -3.41 4.38 -0.70
N ILE A 217 -4.04 5.54 -0.61
CA ILE A 217 -4.45 6.34 -1.75
C ILE A 217 -3.75 7.69 -1.75
N GLU A 218 -3.15 8.06 -2.88
CA GLU A 218 -2.83 9.43 -3.22
C GLU A 218 -4.03 9.99 -3.97
N THR A 219 -4.76 10.90 -3.34
CA THR A 219 -6.04 11.42 -3.84
C THR A 219 -5.91 12.35 -5.05
N GLY A 220 -4.70 12.78 -5.34
CA GLY A 220 -4.30 13.65 -6.45
C GLY A 220 -3.03 14.41 -6.08
N PHE A 221 -2.54 15.27 -6.96
CA PHE A 221 -1.34 16.07 -6.72
C PHE A 221 -1.71 17.44 -6.12
N LEU A 222 -1.36 17.66 -4.85
CA LEU A 222 -1.59 18.95 -4.17
C LEU A 222 -0.73 20.07 -4.78
N THR A 223 0.32 19.73 -5.53
CA THR A 223 1.15 20.66 -6.30
C THR A 223 0.58 21.01 -7.67
N ASN A 224 -0.39 20.25 -8.19
CA ASN A 224 -1.06 20.54 -9.45
C ASN A 224 -2.19 21.56 -9.23
N PRO A 225 -2.20 22.73 -9.88
CA PRO A 225 -3.17 23.79 -9.59
C PRO A 225 -4.65 23.42 -9.81
N TYR A 226 -4.92 22.48 -10.72
CA TYR A 226 -6.29 22.02 -10.97
C TYR A 226 -6.74 21.05 -9.86
N GLU A 227 -5.92 20.03 -9.57
CA GLU A 227 -6.23 19.05 -8.54
C GLU A 227 -6.22 19.65 -7.14
N GLN A 228 -5.26 20.53 -6.84
CA GLN A 228 -5.18 21.30 -5.61
C GLN A 228 -6.52 22.00 -5.27
N ARG A 229 -7.10 22.72 -6.24
CA ARG A 229 -8.39 23.39 -6.03
C ARG A 229 -9.50 22.38 -5.73
N LYS A 230 -9.47 21.22 -6.39
CA LYS A 230 -10.45 20.16 -6.18
C LYS A 230 -10.31 19.55 -4.79
N LEU A 231 -9.08 19.18 -4.39
CA LEU A 231 -8.78 18.57 -3.10
C LEU A 231 -9.10 19.51 -1.92
N ILE A 232 -8.77 20.80 -2.06
CA ILE A 232 -8.95 21.78 -0.97
C ILE A 232 -10.41 22.25 -0.86
N ASN A 233 -11.07 22.51 -1.98
CA ASN A 233 -12.39 23.17 -1.98
C ASN A 233 -13.55 22.17 -2.02
N ASN A 234 -13.30 20.90 -2.33
CA ASN A 234 -14.34 19.88 -2.46
C ASN A 234 -13.98 18.57 -1.74
N PRO A 235 -13.58 18.60 -0.45
CA PRO A 235 -13.19 17.40 0.28
C PRO A 235 -14.31 16.34 0.33
N GLU A 236 -15.57 16.77 0.38
CA GLU A 236 -16.74 15.89 0.33
C GLU A 236 -16.83 15.11 -1.00
N LEU A 237 -16.52 15.73 -2.15
CA LEU A 237 -16.50 15.05 -3.44
C LEU A 237 -15.41 13.96 -3.47
N ILE A 238 -14.23 14.28 -2.94
CA ILE A 238 -13.11 13.36 -2.84
C ILE A 238 -13.47 12.17 -1.93
N ALA A 239 -14.01 12.48 -0.76
CA ALA A 239 -14.46 11.48 0.22
C ALA A 239 -15.55 10.57 -0.36
N ARG A 240 -16.51 11.13 -1.10
CA ARG A 240 -17.61 10.38 -1.74
C ARG A 240 -17.07 9.33 -2.71
N GLY A 241 -16.09 9.69 -3.56
CA GLY A 241 -15.49 8.72 -4.50
C GLY A 241 -14.85 7.53 -3.78
N ILE A 242 -14.22 7.76 -2.61
CA ILE A 242 -13.65 6.69 -1.79
C ILE A 242 -14.76 5.90 -1.09
N ALA A 243 -15.73 6.60 -0.48
CA ALA A 243 -16.82 5.97 0.27
C ALA A 243 -17.65 5.01 -0.61
N GLU A 244 -18.03 5.43 -1.81
CA GLU A 244 -18.78 4.60 -2.77
C GLU A 244 -18.03 3.29 -3.07
N GLY A 245 -16.70 3.36 -3.28
CA GLY A 245 -15.89 2.16 -3.50
C GLY A 245 -15.83 1.24 -2.29
N LEU A 246 -15.60 1.80 -1.10
CA LEU A 246 -15.56 1.04 0.15
C LEU A 246 -16.91 0.37 0.46
N ILE A 247 -18.01 1.10 0.33
CA ILE A 247 -19.37 0.58 0.58
C ILE A 247 -19.67 -0.57 -0.38
N ASN A 248 -19.43 -0.40 -1.67
CA ASN A 248 -19.65 -1.44 -2.68
C ASN A 248 -18.77 -2.68 -2.42
N TYR A 249 -17.51 -2.49 -2.02
CA TYR A 249 -16.65 -3.59 -1.64
C TYR A 249 -17.19 -4.34 -0.41
N LEU A 250 -17.52 -3.63 0.67
CA LEU A 250 -18.03 -4.24 1.91
C LEU A 250 -19.36 -4.96 1.70
N ASP A 251 -20.24 -4.43 0.85
CA ASP A 251 -21.46 -5.11 0.43
C ASP A 251 -21.16 -6.42 -0.32
N SER A 252 -20.19 -6.38 -1.25
CA SER A 252 -19.76 -7.57 -2.00
C SER A 252 -19.16 -8.67 -1.11
N GLU A 253 -18.67 -8.32 0.07
CA GLU A 253 -18.14 -9.23 1.08
C GLU A 253 -19.24 -9.65 2.11
N ASN A 254 -20.49 -9.19 1.95
CA ASN A 254 -21.61 -9.39 2.88
C ASN A 254 -21.32 -8.87 4.30
N LEU A 255 -20.55 -7.80 4.43
CA LEU A 255 -20.18 -7.19 5.70
C LEU A 255 -21.13 -6.05 6.11
N LEU A 256 -21.97 -5.55 5.21
CA LEU A 256 -22.99 -4.57 5.55
C LEU A 256 -24.20 -5.24 6.16
N MET A 257 -24.69 -4.69 7.28
CA MET A 257 -25.95 -5.14 7.85
C MET A 257 -27.07 -4.78 6.86
N LYS A 258 -27.77 -5.80 6.35
CA LYS A 258 -29.00 -5.56 5.59
C LYS A 258 -30.00 -4.93 6.55
N LEU A 259 -30.31 -3.65 6.36
CA LEU A 259 -31.41 -3.02 7.07
C LEU A 259 -32.64 -3.88 6.82
N SER A 260 -33.09 -4.62 7.83
CA SER A 260 -34.39 -5.31 7.79
C SER A 260 -35.44 -4.22 7.69
N ILE A 261 -35.98 -4.02 6.49
CA ILE A 261 -37.16 -3.21 6.29
C ILE A 261 -38.26 -3.97 7.04
N GLN A 262 -38.53 -3.57 8.29
CA GLN A 262 -39.77 -3.95 8.94
C GLN A 262 -40.90 -3.34 8.11
N LYS A 263 -41.64 -4.22 7.40
CA LYS A 263 -42.89 -3.87 6.73
C LYS A 263 -44.00 -3.72 7.75
#